data_b74c42449b1b597e22d9f3b002332cab
#
_entry.id   b74c42449b1b597e22d9f3b002332cab
#
_cell.length_a   1.000
_cell.length_b   1.000
_cell.length_c   1.000
_cell.angle_alpha   90.00
_cell.angle_beta   90.00
_cell.angle_gamma   90.00
#
_symmetry.space_group_name_H-M   'P 1'
#
loop_
_entity.id
_entity.type
_entity.pdbx_description
1 polymer ?
#
loop_
_entity_poly.entity_id
_entity_poly.type
_entity_poly.pdbx_seq_one_letter_code
_entity_poly.pdbx_strand_id
1 'polypeptide(L)'
;NILHPTRQGRYMNDLLAAQEQCGWLPSWSAPGETGGMIGNHAISLLTDAWAKGIRTFDPQKALEAYAKEAMNKGPWGGANGRAGWKEYWQLGYVSYPESMGSTAQTLEYAYDDFCGYQLARMTGNKFYEEIFSRVMYNYRNVFDKESGFMRGRLKDGSWLAPFDPYEWGGPYCEGNAWHYNWSVFHDVQGLINLYGSDEAFTAKIDSVFTVPNVIRPGTYGGMIHEMKEMELAGMGQYAHGNQPIQHMIYLYSYAGQPWKTQYWSRQITGRLYNSSERGYPGDEDQGGMSSWYILSSLGIYSVCPGTDQYVLGSPVFRKATITMEDGRKFVIEADGNSQQNVYIQSATLNGKPLDKNYITYKDIADGGVMRLVMGPEPNKERGTGKDAAPFS
;
A
#
# COMPACT_ATOMS: atom_id res chain seq x y z
N ASN A 1 -5.18 -13.64 5.32
CA ASN A 1 -5.11 -14.69 4.28
C ASN A 1 -4.11 -15.82 4.63
N ILE A 2 -2.90 -15.52 5.15
CA ILE A 2 -1.86 -16.53 5.39
C ILE A 2 -2.24 -17.48 6.52
N LEU A 3 -2.52 -16.95 7.71
CA LEU A 3 -2.70 -17.76 8.93
C LEU A 3 -4.11 -18.38 9.03
N HIS A 4 -5.14 -17.65 8.65
CA HIS A 4 -6.54 -18.01 8.89
C HIS A 4 -7.43 -17.81 7.65
N PRO A 5 -7.18 -18.51 6.53
CA PRO A 5 -7.95 -18.35 5.29
C PRO A 5 -9.45 -18.64 5.46
N THR A 6 -9.82 -19.60 6.33
CA THR A 6 -11.24 -19.90 6.63
C THR A 6 -11.92 -18.71 7.31
N ARG A 7 -11.26 -18.04 8.27
CA ARG A 7 -11.78 -16.84 8.93
C ARG A 7 -11.89 -15.67 7.96
N GLN A 8 -10.88 -15.52 7.10
CA GLN A 8 -10.90 -14.47 6.06
C GLN A 8 -12.10 -14.64 5.13
N GLY A 9 -12.40 -15.87 4.73
CA GLY A 9 -13.57 -16.14 3.90
C GLY A 9 -14.90 -15.74 4.57
N ARG A 10 -15.01 -15.90 5.89
CA ARG A 10 -16.17 -15.39 6.65
C ARG A 10 -16.25 -13.87 6.61
N TYR A 11 -15.15 -13.17 6.84
CA TYR A 11 -15.11 -11.69 6.77
C TYR A 11 -15.54 -11.18 5.39
N MET A 12 -15.16 -11.87 4.31
CA MET A 12 -15.60 -11.48 2.95
C MET A 12 -17.12 -11.61 2.80
N ASN A 13 -17.73 -12.67 3.35
CA ASN A 13 -19.19 -12.80 3.36
C ASN A 13 -19.86 -11.75 4.26
N ASP A 14 -19.25 -11.38 5.40
CA ASP A 14 -19.79 -10.36 6.29
C ASP A 14 -19.79 -8.97 5.61
N LEU A 15 -18.77 -8.64 4.81
CA LEU A 15 -18.74 -7.41 4.00
C LEU A 15 -19.90 -7.38 2.99
N LEU A 16 -20.16 -8.49 2.31
CA LEU A 16 -21.26 -8.60 1.35
C LEU A 16 -22.63 -8.60 2.04
N ALA A 17 -22.76 -9.23 3.21
CA ALA A 17 -23.97 -9.19 4.00
C ALA A 17 -24.28 -7.77 4.51
N ALA A 18 -23.27 -7.03 4.94
CA ALA A 18 -23.43 -5.62 5.30
C ALA A 18 -23.89 -4.79 4.09
N GLN A 19 -23.32 -5.03 2.91
CA GLN A 19 -23.75 -4.38 1.67
C GLN A 19 -25.21 -4.71 1.32
N GLU A 20 -25.66 -5.96 1.47
CA GLU A 20 -27.05 -6.35 1.25
C GLU A 20 -28.02 -5.65 2.21
N GLN A 21 -27.61 -5.43 3.46
CA GLN A 21 -28.45 -4.79 4.48
C GLN A 21 -28.55 -3.28 4.32
N CYS A 22 -27.42 -2.58 4.08
CA CYS A 22 -27.39 -1.12 4.02
C CYS A 22 -27.27 -0.55 2.60
N GLY A 23 -27.04 -1.42 1.60
CA GLY A 23 -26.92 -1.05 0.20
C GLY A 23 -25.53 -0.58 -0.23
N TRP A 24 -24.54 -0.54 0.69
CA TRP A 24 -23.17 -0.05 0.44
C TRP A 24 -22.15 -0.96 1.13
N LEU A 25 -20.99 -1.12 0.51
CA LEU A 25 -19.86 -1.78 1.18
C LEU A 25 -19.39 -0.91 2.36
N PRO A 26 -18.98 -1.52 3.49
CA PRO A 26 -18.40 -0.77 4.59
C PRO A 26 -17.08 -0.12 4.17
N SER A 27 -16.88 1.14 4.60
CA SER A 27 -15.62 1.87 4.39
C SER A 27 -14.80 1.89 5.68
N TRP A 28 -15.31 2.52 6.72
CA TRP A 28 -14.66 2.60 8.02
C TRP A 28 -15.68 2.44 9.15
N SER A 29 -15.65 1.28 9.81
CA SER A 29 -16.67 0.91 10.79
C SER A 29 -16.13 0.92 12.23
N ALA A 30 -16.84 1.64 13.15
CA ALA A 30 -16.50 1.70 14.57
C ALA A 30 -17.72 2.02 15.48
N PRO A 31 -18.55 1.06 15.87
CA PRO A 31 -18.86 -0.27 15.31
C PRO A 31 -19.73 -0.24 14.05
N GLY A 32 -20.40 0.87 13.77
CA GLY A 32 -21.16 1.11 12.54
C GLY A 32 -20.37 1.98 11.57
N GLU A 33 -20.89 2.16 10.36
CA GLU A 33 -20.26 3.04 9.36
C GLU A 33 -20.19 4.48 9.88
N THR A 34 -18.97 5.05 9.85
CA THR A 34 -18.72 6.38 10.42
C THR A 34 -18.90 7.53 9.42
N GLY A 35 -18.88 7.23 8.12
CA GLY A 35 -18.83 8.24 7.06
C GLY A 35 -17.51 8.99 6.99
N GLY A 36 -16.48 8.53 7.69
CA GLY A 36 -15.14 9.07 7.69
C GLY A 36 -14.23 8.39 6.68
N MET A 37 -13.02 8.95 6.50
CA MET A 37 -11.95 8.46 5.63
C MET A 37 -12.29 8.51 4.13
N ILE A 38 -11.36 8.03 3.32
CA ILE A 38 -11.41 8.06 1.86
C ILE A 38 -11.12 6.67 1.29
N GLY A 39 -11.46 6.44 0.00
CA GLY A 39 -11.27 5.14 -0.65
C GLY A 39 -12.45 4.17 -0.47
N ASN A 40 -12.42 3.08 -1.22
CA ASN A 40 -13.43 2.01 -1.21
C ASN A 40 -12.76 0.64 -0.97
N HIS A 41 -11.87 0.55 -0.01
CA HIS A 41 -10.91 -0.55 0.15
C HIS A 41 -11.51 -1.92 0.50
N ALA A 42 -12.84 -2.00 0.71
CA ALA A 42 -13.51 -3.30 0.80
C ALA A 42 -13.28 -4.15 -0.45
N ILE A 43 -13.18 -3.53 -1.65
CA ILE A 43 -12.83 -4.26 -2.88
C ILE A 43 -11.41 -4.82 -2.84
N SER A 44 -10.46 -4.11 -2.23
CA SER A 44 -9.09 -4.60 -2.05
C SER A 44 -9.06 -5.89 -1.23
N LEU A 45 -9.81 -5.94 -0.12
CA LEU A 45 -9.92 -7.13 0.72
C LEU A 45 -10.54 -8.32 -0.02
N LEU A 46 -11.63 -8.09 -0.76
CA LEU A 46 -12.32 -9.09 -1.56
C LEU A 46 -11.43 -9.63 -2.68
N THR A 47 -10.75 -8.73 -3.39
CA THR A 47 -9.84 -9.09 -4.48
C THR A 47 -8.62 -9.85 -3.97
N ASP A 48 -8.03 -9.41 -2.86
CA ASP A 48 -6.87 -10.06 -2.24
C ASP A 48 -7.22 -11.48 -1.75
N ALA A 49 -8.39 -11.64 -1.15
CA ALA A 49 -8.89 -12.96 -0.75
C ALA A 49 -9.06 -13.88 -1.96
N TRP A 50 -9.64 -13.37 -3.05
CA TRP A 50 -9.81 -14.16 -4.28
C TRP A 50 -8.48 -14.51 -4.94
N ALA A 51 -7.54 -13.58 -5.04
CA ALA A 51 -6.19 -13.80 -5.59
C ALA A 51 -5.44 -14.89 -4.80
N LYS A 52 -5.70 -14.99 -3.50
CA LYS A 52 -5.10 -15.97 -2.58
C LYS A 52 -5.91 -17.26 -2.42
N GLY A 53 -6.83 -17.53 -3.32
CA GLY A 53 -7.52 -18.81 -3.41
C GLY A 53 -8.74 -18.97 -2.50
N ILE A 54 -9.21 -17.94 -1.80
CA ILE A 54 -10.43 -17.98 -1.00
C ILE A 54 -11.64 -17.87 -1.93
N ARG A 55 -12.48 -18.90 -1.92
CA ARG A 55 -13.62 -19.09 -2.87
C ARG A 55 -14.97 -19.22 -2.16
N THR A 56 -15.08 -18.72 -0.94
CA THR A 56 -16.26 -18.90 -0.09
C THR A 56 -17.31 -17.80 -0.25
N PHE A 57 -17.07 -16.79 -1.07
CA PHE A 57 -17.97 -15.69 -1.35
C PHE A 57 -18.24 -15.57 -2.86
N ASP A 58 -19.31 -14.86 -3.21
CA ASP A 58 -19.69 -14.61 -4.60
C ASP A 58 -18.93 -13.39 -5.16
N PRO A 59 -17.99 -13.60 -6.10
CA PRO A 59 -17.20 -12.51 -6.66
C PRO A 59 -18.00 -11.60 -7.60
N GLN A 60 -19.13 -12.08 -8.18
CA GLN A 60 -19.97 -11.25 -9.03
C GLN A 60 -20.74 -10.24 -8.17
N LYS A 61 -21.29 -10.68 -7.02
CA LYS A 61 -21.88 -9.77 -6.04
C LYS A 61 -20.86 -8.73 -5.55
N ALA A 62 -19.62 -9.14 -5.30
CA ALA A 62 -18.54 -8.23 -4.91
C ALA A 62 -18.28 -7.15 -5.98
N LEU A 63 -18.21 -7.55 -7.26
CA LEU A 63 -18.03 -6.62 -8.38
C LEU A 63 -19.21 -5.66 -8.55
N GLU A 64 -20.43 -6.14 -8.44
CA GLU A 64 -21.66 -5.31 -8.53
C GLU A 64 -21.74 -4.31 -7.38
N ALA A 65 -21.43 -4.77 -6.15
CA ALA A 65 -21.35 -3.91 -4.99
C ALA A 65 -20.32 -2.80 -5.17
N TYR A 66 -19.12 -3.18 -5.61
CA TYR A 66 -18.04 -2.21 -5.87
C TYR A 66 -18.37 -1.25 -7.03
N ALA A 67 -18.97 -1.73 -8.12
CA ALA A 67 -19.38 -0.86 -9.22
C ALA A 67 -20.38 0.21 -8.75
N LYS A 68 -21.26 -0.13 -7.80
CA LYS A 68 -22.15 0.85 -7.16
C LYS A 68 -21.34 1.89 -6.37
N GLU A 69 -20.34 1.46 -5.58
CA GLU A 69 -19.43 2.37 -4.87
C GLU A 69 -18.71 3.32 -5.84
N ALA A 70 -18.09 2.76 -6.88
CA ALA A 70 -17.25 3.49 -7.81
C ALA A 70 -18.01 4.55 -8.65
N MET A 71 -19.30 4.35 -8.87
CA MET A 71 -20.11 5.14 -9.81
C MET A 71 -21.17 6.00 -9.13
N ASN A 72 -21.19 6.08 -7.82
CA ASN A 72 -22.21 6.84 -7.09
C ASN A 72 -21.61 7.51 -5.85
N LYS A 73 -22.34 8.54 -5.38
CA LYS A 73 -22.11 9.13 -4.06
C LYS A 73 -22.99 8.40 -3.04
N GLY A 74 -22.40 7.98 -1.96
CA GLY A 74 -23.10 7.33 -0.87
C GLY A 74 -23.85 8.32 0.05
N PRO A 75 -24.67 7.80 0.97
CA PRO A 75 -25.50 8.62 1.85
C PRO A 75 -24.73 9.30 2.98
N TRP A 76 -23.57 8.77 3.37
CA TRP A 76 -22.81 9.23 4.54
C TRP A 76 -21.53 9.97 4.12
N GLY A 77 -21.65 11.28 3.86
CA GLY A 77 -20.49 12.17 3.69
C GLY A 77 -19.55 11.89 2.52
N GLY A 78 -19.75 10.79 1.80
CA GLY A 78 -18.88 10.33 0.69
C GLY A 78 -17.94 9.18 1.06
N ALA A 79 -17.98 8.66 2.30
CA ALA A 79 -17.22 7.48 2.68
C ALA A 79 -17.74 6.21 2.00
N ASN A 80 -19.07 6.06 1.92
CA ASN A 80 -19.66 5.05 1.03
C ASN A 80 -19.93 5.70 -0.32
N GLY A 81 -19.62 5.00 -1.38
CA GLY A 81 -19.54 5.58 -2.70
C GLY A 81 -18.31 6.48 -2.81
N ARG A 82 -18.30 7.40 -3.76
CA ARG A 82 -17.16 8.29 -4.01
C ARG A 82 -17.56 9.76 -3.98
N ALA A 83 -16.88 10.53 -3.14
CA ALA A 83 -16.90 11.98 -3.28
C ALA A 83 -16.29 12.37 -4.65
N GLY A 84 -16.88 13.33 -5.34
CA GLY A 84 -16.37 13.76 -6.65
C GLY A 84 -16.45 12.68 -7.75
N TRP A 85 -17.25 11.62 -7.61
CA TRP A 85 -17.30 10.50 -8.55
C TRP A 85 -17.57 10.94 -10.00
N LYS A 86 -18.45 11.93 -10.23
CA LYS A 86 -18.75 12.42 -11.58
C LYS A 86 -17.52 13.01 -12.24
N GLU A 87 -16.78 13.83 -11.51
CA GLU A 87 -15.54 14.45 -12.00
C GLU A 87 -14.47 13.41 -12.23
N TYR A 88 -14.31 12.46 -11.29
CA TYR A 88 -13.36 11.37 -11.46
C TYR A 88 -13.57 10.58 -12.75
N TRP A 89 -14.84 10.29 -13.12
CA TRP A 89 -15.17 9.62 -14.38
C TRP A 89 -15.06 10.51 -15.61
N GLN A 90 -15.33 11.82 -15.49
CA GLN A 90 -15.34 12.75 -16.61
C GLN A 90 -13.97 13.37 -16.89
N LEU A 91 -13.23 13.73 -15.84
CA LEU A 91 -11.95 14.44 -15.92
C LEU A 91 -10.76 13.49 -15.74
N GLY A 92 -10.98 12.31 -15.15
CA GLY A 92 -9.93 11.38 -14.74
C GLY A 92 -9.27 11.74 -13.41
N TYR A 93 -9.88 12.63 -12.62
CA TYR A 93 -9.44 12.98 -11.27
C TYR A 93 -10.57 13.66 -10.49
N VAL A 94 -10.46 13.65 -9.16
CA VAL A 94 -11.31 14.47 -8.30
C VAL A 94 -10.71 15.87 -8.21
N SER A 95 -11.49 16.91 -8.51
CA SER A 95 -10.99 18.28 -8.49
C SER A 95 -11.01 18.90 -7.10
N TYR A 96 -10.09 19.81 -6.85
CA TYR A 96 -10.11 20.67 -5.66
C TYR A 96 -10.76 22.02 -6.01
N PRO A 97 -11.60 22.63 -5.18
CA PRO A 97 -12.01 22.24 -3.81
C PRO A 97 -13.33 21.44 -3.74
N GLU A 98 -13.78 20.83 -4.85
CA GLU A 98 -15.03 20.03 -4.85
C GLU A 98 -15.01 18.94 -3.74
N SER A 99 -13.83 18.37 -3.48
CA SER A 99 -13.62 17.50 -2.34
C SER A 99 -12.32 17.83 -1.62
N MET A 100 -12.38 17.91 -0.29
CA MET A 100 -11.18 17.85 0.54
C MET A 100 -10.56 16.47 0.41
N GLY A 101 -9.23 16.41 0.33
CA GLY A 101 -8.53 15.16 0.02
C GLY A 101 -8.59 14.73 -1.44
N SER A 102 -8.88 15.63 -2.37
CA SER A 102 -9.14 15.32 -3.78
C SER A 102 -8.03 14.55 -4.50
N THR A 103 -6.76 14.90 -4.25
CA THR A 103 -5.60 14.15 -4.79
C THR A 103 -5.51 12.77 -4.17
N ALA A 104 -5.60 12.69 -2.84
CA ALA A 104 -5.60 11.42 -2.12
C ALA A 104 -6.72 10.50 -2.62
N GLN A 105 -7.94 11.01 -2.75
CA GLN A 105 -9.08 10.26 -3.31
C GLN A 105 -8.81 9.75 -4.73
N THR A 106 -8.22 10.58 -5.58
CA THR A 106 -7.88 10.16 -6.95
C THR A 106 -6.91 8.98 -6.97
N LEU A 107 -5.91 9.00 -6.09
CA LEU A 107 -4.92 7.93 -5.97
C LEU A 107 -5.56 6.65 -5.45
N GLU A 108 -6.34 6.74 -4.39
CA GLU A 108 -6.97 5.58 -3.76
C GLU A 108 -8.06 4.97 -4.63
N TYR A 109 -8.87 5.80 -5.31
CA TYR A 109 -9.84 5.29 -6.28
C TYR A 109 -9.18 4.57 -7.46
N ALA A 110 -8.02 5.03 -7.93
CA ALA A 110 -7.29 4.36 -8.99
C ALA A 110 -6.80 2.97 -8.55
N TYR A 111 -6.35 2.82 -7.31
CA TYR A 111 -5.99 1.53 -6.74
C TYR A 111 -7.22 0.62 -6.53
N ASP A 112 -8.32 1.15 -6.01
CA ASP A 112 -9.56 0.39 -5.86
C ASP A 112 -10.10 -0.08 -7.22
N ASP A 113 -9.99 0.75 -8.26
CA ASP A 113 -10.37 0.39 -9.63
C ASP A 113 -9.46 -0.72 -10.20
N PHE A 114 -8.17 -0.70 -9.87
CA PHE A 114 -7.29 -1.84 -10.16
C PHE A 114 -7.76 -3.11 -9.46
N CYS A 115 -8.18 -3.04 -8.20
CA CYS A 115 -8.73 -4.20 -7.50
C CYS A 115 -10.02 -4.71 -8.18
N GLY A 116 -10.92 -3.81 -8.58
CA GLY A 116 -12.10 -4.16 -9.38
C GLY A 116 -11.74 -4.81 -10.71
N TYR A 117 -10.76 -4.25 -11.42
CA TYR A 117 -10.22 -4.84 -12.66
C TYR A 117 -9.66 -6.24 -12.44
N GLN A 118 -8.83 -6.43 -11.42
CA GLN A 118 -8.22 -7.73 -11.11
C GLN A 118 -9.27 -8.78 -10.76
N LEU A 119 -10.26 -8.46 -9.94
CA LEU A 119 -11.33 -9.39 -9.61
C LEU A 119 -12.16 -9.76 -10.84
N ALA A 120 -12.51 -8.77 -11.68
CA ALA A 120 -13.22 -8.98 -12.92
C ALA A 120 -12.43 -9.91 -13.87
N ARG A 121 -11.13 -9.65 -14.03
CA ARG A 121 -10.23 -10.47 -14.86
C ARG A 121 -10.13 -11.91 -14.35
N MET A 122 -9.92 -12.10 -13.04
CA MET A 122 -9.79 -13.44 -12.43
C MET A 122 -11.09 -14.24 -12.50
N THR A 123 -12.25 -13.59 -12.59
CA THR A 123 -13.56 -14.22 -12.65
C THR A 123 -14.18 -14.25 -14.05
N GLY A 124 -13.46 -13.70 -15.03
CA GLY A 124 -13.89 -13.70 -16.44
C GLY A 124 -15.01 -12.70 -16.77
N ASN A 125 -15.27 -11.71 -15.90
CA ASN A 125 -16.27 -10.68 -16.13
C ASN A 125 -15.70 -9.57 -17.04
N LYS A 126 -15.87 -9.74 -18.36
CA LYS A 126 -15.31 -8.81 -19.36
C LYS A 126 -15.89 -7.41 -19.31
N PHE A 127 -17.12 -7.25 -18.86
CA PHE A 127 -17.75 -5.94 -18.75
C PHE A 127 -17.05 -5.06 -17.72
N TYR A 128 -16.88 -5.55 -16.50
CA TYR A 128 -16.17 -4.78 -15.46
C TYR A 128 -14.65 -4.73 -15.69
N GLU A 129 -14.05 -5.76 -16.29
CA GLU A 129 -12.65 -5.72 -16.72
C GLU A 129 -12.39 -4.54 -17.66
N GLU A 130 -13.25 -4.33 -18.68
CA GLU A 130 -13.11 -3.20 -19.60
C GLU A 130 -13.31 -1.85 -18.91
N ILE A 131 -14.32 -1.72 -18.05
CA ILE A 131 -14.62 -0.47 -17.35
C ILE A 131 -13.44 -0.05 -16.48
N PHE A 132 -13.01 -0.91 -15.57
CA PHE A 132 -12.00 -0.55 -14.58
C PHE A 132 -10.59 -0.44 -15.16
N SER A 133 -10.28 -1.16 -16.25
CA SER A 133 -9.00 -1.00 -16.96
C SER A 133 -8.74 0.41 -17.49
N ARG A 134 -9.79 1.21 -17.69
CA ARG A 134 -9.67 2.58 -18.21
C ARG A 134 -9.32 3.59 -17.12
N VAL A 135 -9.77 3.36 -15.90
CA VAL A 135 -9.70 4.35 -14.81
C VAL A 135 -8.65 4.03 -13.75
N MET A 136 -8.15 2.81 -13.68
CA MET A 136 -7.09 2.44 -12.74
C MET A 136 -5.77 3.21 -12.94
N TYR A 137 -5.61 3.91 -14.05
CA TYR A 137 -4.45 4.76 -14.35
C TYR A 137 -4.70 6.26 -14.12
N ASN A 138 -5.84 6.63 -13.54
CA ASN A 138 -6.22 8.02 -13.31
C ASN A 138 -5.27 8.77 -12.35
N TYR A 139 -4.49 8.06 -11.53
CA TYR A 139 -3.43 8.64 -10.70
C TYR A 139 -2.46 9.52 -11.51
N ARG A 140 -2.25 9.23 -12.81
CA ARG A 140 -1.36 9.98 -13.69
C ARG A 140 -1.81 11.41 -13.90
N ASN A 141 -3.11 11.68 -13.78
CA ASN A 141 -3.70 12.99 -14.01
C ASN A 141 -3.43 13.99 -12.89
N VAL A 142 -3.00 13.53 -11.72
CA VAL A 142 -2.64 14.38 -10.58
C VAL A 142 -1.13 14.48 -10.35
N PHE A 143 -0.31 13.85 -11.18
CA PHE A 143 1.14 14.01 -11.14
C PHE A 143 1.58 15.28 -11.88
N ASP A 144 2.13 16.23 -11.14
CA ASP A 144 2.74 17.43 -11.69
C ASP A 144 4.23 17.19 -11.93
N LYS A 145 4.59 17.06 -13.20
CA LYS A 145 5.96 16.76 -13.63
C LYS A 145 6.96 17.87 -13.25
N GLU A 146 6.52 19.13 -13.19
CA GLU A 146 7.39 20.25 -12.86
C GLU A 146 7.80 20.22 -11.38
N SER A 147 6.85 19.98 -10.47
CA SER A 147 7.13 19.86 -9.04
C SER A 147 7.64 18.48 -8.63
N GLY A 148 7.37 17.44 -9.41
CA GLY A 148 7.66 16.03 -9.07
C GLY A 148 6.80 15.51 -7.93
N PHE A 149 5.54 15.97 -7.82
CA PHE A 149 4.59 15.55 -6.79
C PHE A 149 3.20 15.24 -7.36
N MET A 150 2.48 14.39 -6.67
CA MET A 150 1.04 14.30 -6.78
C MET A 150 0.43 15.56 -6.18
N ARG A 151 -0.26 16.37 -6.99
CA ARG A 151 -0.68 17.75 -6.66
C ARG A 151 -2.17 17.97 -6.88
N GLY A 152 -2.77 18.82 -6.07
CA GLY A 152 -4.16 19.23 -6.24
C GLY A 152 -4.41 19.86 -7.62
N ARG A 153 -5.51 19.49 -8.26
CA ARG A 153 -5.88 19.97 -9.59
C ARG A 153 -7.28 20.58 -9.55
N LEU A 154 -7.43 21.73 -10.20
CA LEU A 154 -8.72 22.43 -10.29
C LEU A 154 -9.58 21.84 -11.42
N LYS A 155 -10.86 22.15 -11.42
CA LYS A 155 -11.83 21.63 -12.41
C LYS A 155 -11.51 22.03 -13.85
N ASP A 156 -10.87 23.18 -14.05
CA ASP A 156 -10.44 23.68 -15.36
C ASP A 156 -9.13 23.03 -15.86
N GLY A 157 -8.56 22.12 -15.07
CA GLY A 157 -7.32 21.42 -15.38
C GLY A 157 -6.04 22.11 -14.90
N SER A 158 -6.12 23.31 -14.35
CA SER A 158 -4.96 24.01 -13.78
C SER A 158 -4.54 23.39 -12.44
N TRP A 159 -3.27 23.59 -12.06
CA TRP A 159 -2.76 23.12 -10.78
C TRP A 159 -3.16 24.06 -9.65
N LEU A 160 -3.50 23.50 -8.51
CA LEU A 160 -3.72 24.28 -7.29
C LEU A 160 -2.47 25.10 -6.94
N ALA A 161 -2.63 26.40 -6.77
CA ALA A 161 -1.55 27.32 -6.42
C ALA A 161 -2.00 28.30 -5.31
N PRO A 162 -1.07 28.71 -4.41
CA PRO A 162 0.33 28.29 -4.33
C PRO A 162 0.48 26.82 -3.95
N PHE A 163 1.63 26.19 -4.26
CA PHE A 163 1.93 24.82 -3.89
C PHE A 163 3.07 24.76 -2.89
N ASP A 164 2.80 24.13 -1.75
CA ASP A 164 3.78 23.83 -0.72
C ASP A 164 3.71 22.34 -0.38
N PRO A 165 4.76 21.53 -0.68
CA PRO A 165 4.72 20.09 -0.46
C PRO A 165 4.70 19.68 1.01
N TYR A 166 4.96 20.60 1.96
CA TYR A 166 4.94 20.38 3.40
C TYR A 166 3.59 20.70 4.05
N GLU A 167 2.66 21.29 3.29
CA GLU A 167 1.34 21.65 3.81
C GLU A 167 0.44 20.42 3.92
N TRP A 168 -0.10 20.20 5.12
CA TRP A 168 -1.00 19.09 5.42
C TRP A 168 -2.46 19.42 5.12
N GLY A 169 -3.20 18.39 4.69
CA GLY A 169 -4.62 18.55 4.35
C GLY A 169 -4.83 19.15 2.96
N GLY A 170 -5.89 19.93 2.79
CA GLY A 170 -6.27 20.44 1.47
C GLY A 170 -6.59 19.31 0.49
N PRO A 171 -5.76 19.08 -0.54
CA PRO A 171 -5.94 17.98 -1.47
C PRO A 171 -5.53 16.59 -0.91
N TYR A 172 -5.01 16.54 0.31
CA TYR A 172 -4.54 15.31 0.99
C TYR A 172 -5.36 15.02 2.24
N CYS A 173 -5.39 13.76 2.65
CA CYS A 173 -6.05 13.29 3.88
C CYS A 173 -4.98 12.82 4.86
N GLU A 174 -4.96 13.42 6.07
CA GLU A 174 -4.00 13.08 7.15
C GLU A 174 -2.54 12.98 6.67
N GLY A 175 -2.18 13.89 5.77
CA GLY A 175 -0.87 13.90 5.15
C GLY A 175 -0.61 15.13 4.29
N ASN A 176 0.50 15.10 3.59
CA ASN A 176 0.94 16.12 2.63
C ASN A 176 1.45 15.49 1.33
N ALA A 177 2.01 16.29 0.43
CA ALA A 177 2.50 15.80 -0.86
C ALA A 177 3.62 14.76 -0.74
N TRP A 178 4.48 14.83 0.28
CA TRP A 178 5.54 13.85 0.51
C TRP A 178 4.99 12.46 0.84
N HIS A 179 3.82 12.37 1.49
CA HIS A 179 3.22 11.10 1.88
C HIS A 179 2.45 10.46 0.73
N TYR A 180 1.59 11.22 0.06
CA TYR A 180 0.72 10.70 -1.01
C TYR A 180 1.43 10.46 -2.34
N ASN A 181 2.65 10.93 -2.50
CA ASN A 181 3.43 10.79 -3.72
C ASN A 181 3.68 9.32 -4.13
N TRP A 182 3.50 8.41 -3.21
CA TRP A 182 3.81 6.99 -3.33
C TRP A 182 2.58 6.09 -3.39
N SER A 183 1.36 6.63 -3.23
CA SER A 183 0.11 5.87 -3.19
C SER A 183 -0.32 5.35 -4.58
N VAL A 184 0.60 4.66 -5.25
CA VAL A 184 0.40 3.97 -6.53
C VAL A 184 0.92 2.54 -6.37
N PHE A 185 0.14 1.71 -5.69
CA PHE A 185 0.54 0.35 -5.32
C PHE A 185 0.55 -0.60 -6.51
N HIS A 186 -0.34 -0.37 -7.47
CA HIS A 186 -0.71 -1.28 -8.55
C HIS A 186 0.03 -1.03 -9.87
N ASP A 187 0.69 0.12 -10.02
CA ASP A 187 1.43 0.49 -11.24
C ASP A 187 2.72 1.23 -10.86
N VAL A 188 3.56 0.56 -10.08
CA VAL A 188 4.84 1.15 -9.62
C VAL A 188 5.76 1.46 -10.81
N GLN A 189 5.77 0.60 -11.85
CA GLN A 189 6.52 0.89 -13.07
C GLN A 189 5.98 2.14 -13.77
N GLY A 190 4.65 2.33 -13.80
CA GLY A 190 4.03 3.55 -14.31
C GLY A 190 4.44 4.79 -13.51
N LEU A 191 4.53 4.67 -12.17
CA LEU A 191 5.02 5.74 -11.32
C LEU A 191 6.50 6.04 -11.58
N ILE A 192 7.36 5.03 -11.71
CA ILE A 192 8.77 5.19 -12.09
C ILE A 192 8.88 5.94 -13.43
N ASN A 193 8.06 5.57 -14.40
CA ASN A 193 8.06 6.21 -15.73
C ASN A 193 7.68 7.71 -15.67
N LEU A 194 6.84 8.14 -14.72
CA LEU A 194 6.53 9.55 -14.50
C LEU A 194 7.77 10.35 -14.03
N TYR A 195 8.68 9.72 -13.28
CA TYR A 195 9.96 10.31 -12.87
C TYR A 195 11.02 10.24 -13.97
N GLY A 196 10.85 9.42 -14.99
CA GLY A 196 11.73 9.31 -16.15
C GLY A 196 12.81 8.25 -16.05
N SER A 197 13.25 7.85 -14.86
CA SER A 197 14.19 6.73 -14.67
C SER A 197 14.13 6.14 -13.25
N ASP A 198 14.69 4.93 -13.09
CA ASP A 198 14.84 4.26 -11.79
C ASP A 198 15.69 5.11 -10.83
N GLU A 199 16.73 5.77 -11.31
CA GLU A 199 17.62 6.60 -10.51
C GLU A 199 16.91 7.87 -10.03
N ALA A 200 16.15 8.57 -10.90
CA ALA A 200 15.39 9.76 -10.52
C ALA A 200 14.31 9.40 -9.49
N PHE A 201 13.62 8.28 -9.69
CA PHE A 201 12.61 7.77 -8.78
C PHE A 201 13.22 7.44 -7.40
N THR A 202 14.29 6.66 -7.36
CA THR A 202 14.94 6.28 -6.09
C THR A 202 15.59 7.47 -5.38
N ALA A 203 16.14 8.44 -6.11
CA ALA A 203 16.63 9.70 -5.54
C ALA A 203 15.49 10.50 -4.89
N LYS A 204 14.29 10.49 -5.48
CA LYS A 204 13.12 11.13 -4.88
C LYS A 204 12.69 10.40 -3.60
N ILE A 205 12.72 9.08 -3.56
CA ILE A 205 12.47 8.32 -2.31
C ILE A 205 13.54 8.67 -1.26
N ASP A 206 14.82 8.68 -1.62
CA ASP A 206 15.92 9.04 -0.70
C ASP A 206 15.70 10.43 -0.09
N SER A 207 15.18 11.38 -0.87
CA SER A 207 14.94 12.74 -0.40
C SER A 207 13.90 12.83 0.74
N VAL A 208 12.94 11.89 0.81
CA VAL A 208 11.95 11.84 1.91
C VAL A 208 12.63 11.79 3.28
N PHE A 209 13.73 11.05 3.39
CA PHE A 209 14.46 10.85 4.64
C PHE A 209 15.46 11.97 4.96
N THR A 210 15.82 12.78 3.96
CA THR A 210 16.90 13.76 4.07
C THR A 210 16.41 15.21 4.09
N VAL A 211 15.20 15.49 3.60
CA VAL A 211 14.61 16.83 3.70
C VAL A 211 14.27 17.18 5.15
N PRO A 212 14.23 18.48 5.50
CA PRO A 212 13.87 18.89 6.85
C PRO A 212 12.52 18.34 7.30
N ASN A 213 12.43 18.00 8.59
CA ASN A 213 11.18 17.65 9.25
C ASN A 213 10.37 18.93 9.52
N VAL A 214 9.84 19.53 8.46
CA VAL A 214 9.01 20.73 8.51
C VAL A 214 7.54 20.31 8.51
N ILE A 215 6.76 20.87 9.42
CA ILE A 215 5.32 20.66 9.53
C ILE A 215 4.62 21.98 9.31
N ARG A 216 3.68 21.98 8.35
CA ARG A 216 2.77 23.09 8.10
C ARG A 216 1.35 22.54 8.19
N PRO A 217 0.63 22.84 9.27
CA PRO A 217 -0.68 22.24 9.55
C PRO A 217 -1.75 22.47 8.45
N GLY A 218 -1.58 23.50 7.62
CA GLY A 218 -2.46 23.77 6.48
C GLY A 218 -3.93 23.88 6.90
N THR A 219 -4.79 23.14 6.21
CA THR A 219 -6.25 23.17 6.46
C THR A 219 -6.68 22.57 7.79
N TYR A 220 -5.81 21.85 8.49
CA TYR A 220 -6.09 21.38 9.85
C TYR A 220 -6.06 22.52 10.89
N GLY A 221 -5.40 23.64 10.59
CA GLY A 221 -5.34 24.81 11.47
C GLY A 221 -4.53 24.61 12.76
N GLY A 222 -4.02 23.40 13.02
CA GLY A 222 -3.21 23.04 14.19
C GLY A 222 -2.58 21.68 14.04
N MET A 223 -1.74 21.30 15.00
CA MET A 223 -1.07 19.99 15.01
C MET A 223 -2.05 18.88 15.32
N ILE A 224 -2.22 17.94 14.39
CA ILE A 224 -2.87 16.65 14.63
C ILE A 224 -1.85 15.61 15.10
N HIS A 225 -2.31 14.44 15.56
CA HIS A 225 -1.41 13.45 16.16
C HIS A 225 -0.40 12.88 15.17
N GLU A 226 -0.77 12.66 13.90
CA GLU A 226 0.11 12.11 12.85
C GLU A 226 1.30 13.05 12.57
N MET A 227 1.10 14.37 12.67
CA MET A 227 2.18 15.35 12.57
C MET A 227 3.18 15.23 13.72
N LYS A 228 2.68 15.02 14.96
CA LYS A 228 3.54 14.82 16.14
C LYS A 228 4.31 13.51 16.06
N GLU A 229 3.68 12.46 15.57
CA GLU A 229 4.28 11.14 15.36
C GLU A 229 5.42 11.23 14.33
N MET A 230 5.22 11.93 13.22
CA MET A 230 6.27 12.21 12.23
C MET A 230 7.42 13.03 12.84
N GLU A 231 7.11 14.07 13.64
CA GLU A 231 8.11 14.87 14.35
C GLU A 231 8.96 14.00 15.26
N LEU A 232 8.32 13.14 16.06
CA LEU A 232 9.00 12.25 17.01
C LEU A 232 9.83 11.16 16.31
N ALA A 233 9.38 10.67 15.16
CA ALA A 233 10.13 9.69 14.35
C ALA A 233 11.47 10.25 13.87
N GLY A 234 11.54 11.55 13.59
CA GLY A 234 12.77 12.26 13.22
C GLY A 234 13.44 11.70 11.95
N MET A 235 12.61 11.30 10.94
CA MET A 235 13.05 10.68 9.69
C MET A 235 12.65 11.52 8.46
N GLY A 236 12.95 12.83 8.50
CA GLY A 236 12.58 13.76 7.44
C GLY A 236 11.05 13.88 7.30
N GLN A 237 10.53 13.62 6.12
CA GLN A 237 9.09 13.59 5.85
C GLN A 237 8.50 12.16 5.87
N TYR A 238 9.21 11.17 6.39
CA TYR A 238 8.69 9.80 6.51
C TYR A 238 7.77 9.67 7.73
N ALA A 239 6.47 9.80 7.51
CA ALA A 239 5.44 9.73 8.55
C ALA A 239 4.93 8.29 8.75
N HIS A 240 5.77 7.42 9.31
CA HIS A 240 5.45 6.00 9.48
C HIS A 240 4.19 5.74 10.32
N GLY A 241 3.82 6.66 11.20
CA GLY A 241 2.62 6.58 12.04
C GLY A 241 1.30 6.50 11.24
N ASN A 242 1.31 6.86 9.95
CA ASN A 242 0.13 6.81 9.10
C ASN A 242 0.37 6.00 7.81
N GLN A 243 -0.67 5.37 7.27
CA GLN A 243 -0.61 4.36 6.20
C GLN A 243 -0.14 4.87 4.84
N PRO A 244 -0.40 6.11 4.39
CA PRO A 244 -0.10 6.55 3.03
C PRO A 244 1.35 6.36 2.59
N ILE A 245 2.30 6.30 3.54
CA ILE A 245 3.74 6.21 3.22
C ILE A 245 4.39 4.89 3.64
N GLN A 246 3.72 4.03 4.41
CA GLN A 246 4.33 2.85 5.02
C GLN A 246 4.96 1.87 4.02
N HIS A 247 4.37 1.73 2.83
CA HIS A 247 4.82 0.83 1.77
C HIS A 247 6.02 1.39 0.98
N MET A 248 6.25 2.70 1.03
CA MET A 248 7.22 3.42 0.18
C MET A 248 8.62 2.78 0.18
N ILE A 249 9.11 2.33 1.33
CA ILE A 249 10.44 1.72 1.44
C ILE A 249 10.60 0.43 0.64
N TYR A 250 9.51 -0.23 0.27
CA TYR A 250 9.53 -1.43 -0.56
C TYR A 250 9.61 -1.12 -2.06
N LEU A 251 9.34 0.13 -2.45
CA LEU A 251 9.36 0.56 -3.85
C LEU A 251 10.78 0.57 -4.45
N TYR A 252 11.83 0.64 -3.63
CA TYR A 252 13.21 0.48 -4.12
C TYR A 252 13.44 -0.87 -4.81
N SER A 253 12.72 -1.93 -4.40
CA SER A 253 12.84 -3.25 -5.01
C SER A 253 12.30 -3.33 -6.43
N TYR A 254 11.41 -2.40 -6.81
CA TYR A 254 10.90 -2.26 -8.19
C TYR A 254 11.86 -1.50 -9.10
N ALA A 255 12.70 -0.64 -8.52
CA ALA A 255 13.67 0.20 -9.24
C ALA A 255 15.11 -0.33 -9.11
N GLY A 256 15.29 -1.64 -8.95
CA GLY A 256 16.60 -2.30 -8.95
C GLY A 256 17.52 -1.99 -7.77
N GLN A 257 16.99 -1.46 -6.65
CA GLN A 257 17.77 -1.15 -5.45
C GLN A 257 17.26 -1.87 -4.18
N PRO A 258 17.09 -3.21 -4.17
CA PRO A 258 16.49 -3.94 -3.07
C PRO A 258 17.26 -3.82 -1.74
N TRP A 259 18.56 -3.52 -1.78
CA TRP A 259 19.34 -3.30 -0.57
C TRP A 259 18.86 -2.08 0.24
N LYS A 260 18.29 -1.06 -0.40
CA LYS A 260 17.69 0.09 0.31
C LYS A 260 16.40 -0.31 1.02
N THR A 261 15.57 -1.15 0.41
CA THR A 261 14.43 -1.77 1.10
C THR A 261 14.88 -2.52 2.35
N GLN A 262 15.93 -3.34 2.25
CA GLN A 262 16.47 -4.12 3.37
C GLN A 262 16.99 -3.20 4.49
N TYR A 263 17.69 -2.16 4.14
CA TYR A 263 18.19 -1.16 5.09
C TYR A 263 17.03 -0.48 5.84
N TRP A 264 16.10 0.12 5.10
CA TRP A 264 15.04 0.91 5.70
C TRP A 264 14.04 0.06 6.50
N SER A 265 13.72 -1.16 6.07
CA SER A 265 12.85 -2.04 6.85
C SER A 265 13.46 -2.33 8.24
N ARG A 266 14.78 -2.54 8.32
CA ARG A 266 15.48 -2.75 9.60
C ARG A 266 15.63 -1.47 10.41
N GLN A 267 15.84 -0.30 9.77
CA GLN A 267 15.86 0.98 10.48
C GLN A 267 14.51 1.26 11.14
N ILE A 268 13.42 1.08 10.41
CA ILE A 268 12.08 1.38 10.90
C ILE A 268 11.66 0.38 11.99
N THR A 269 11.81 -0.92 11.76
CA THR A 269 11.45 -1.93 12.77
C THR A 269 12.28 -1.81 14.06
N GLY A 270 13.55 -1.37 13.97
CA GLY A 270 14.42 -1.25 15.13
C GLY A 270 14.35 0.09 15.85
N ARG A 271 13.90 1.15 15.19
CA ARG A 271 13.88 2.51 15.77
C ARG A 271 12.50 2.93 16.24
N LEU A 272 11.45 2.57 15.50
CA LEU A 272 10.12 3.09 15.72
C LEU A 272 9.22 2.15 16.53
N TYR A 273 9.57 0.87 16.63
CA TYR A 273 8.81 -0.11 17.40
C TYR A 273 9.58 -0.57 18.64
N ASN A 274 8.88 -0.76 19.75
CA ASN A 274 9.47 -1.23 21.00
C ASN A 274 8.43 -1.96 21.86
N SER A 275 8.86 -2.51 23.00
CA SER A 275 8.01 -3.31 23.90
C SER A 275 7.37 -2.50 25.04
N SER A 276 7.38 -1.17 24.97
CA SER A 276 6.69 -0.34 25.96
C SER A 276 5.18 -0.27 25.68
N GLU A 277 4.44 0.35 26.62
CA GLU A 277 3.01 0.65 26.45
C GLU A 277 2.72 1.54 25.22
N ARG A 278 3.72 2.29 24.77
CA ARG A 278 3.69 3.13 23.56
C ARG A 278 4.59 2.54 22.48
N GLY A 279 4.44 1.23 22.24
CA GLY A 279 5.32 0.48 21.37
C GLY A 279 5.14 0.70 19.86
N TYR A 280 4.09 1.40 19.47
CA TYR A 280 3.81 1.78 18.07
C TYR A 280 4.14 3.26 17.82
N PRO A 281 4.62 3.61 16.62
CA PRO A 281 4.94 5.00 16.25
C PRO A 281 3.72 5.85 15.85
N GLY A 282 2.52 5.31 15.91
CA GLY A 282 1.24 5.94 15.61
C GLY A 282 0.08 5.06 16.02
N ASP A 283 -1.10 5.36 15.53
CA ASP A 283 -2.31 4.59 15.80
C ASP A 283 -2.19 3.19 15.19
N GLU A 284 -2.64 2.17 15.93
CA GLU A 284 -2.57 0.78 15.49
C GLU A 284 -3.50 0.48 14.29
N ASP A 285 -4.59 1.20 14.19
CA ASP A 285 -5.53 1.22 13.06
C ASP A 285 -6.04 -0.15 12.62
N GLN A 286 -6.69 -0.82 13.56
CA GLN A 286 -7.41 -2.07 13.33
C GLN A 286 -6.55 -3.17 12.67
N GLY A 287 -5.29 -3.26 13.05
CA GLY A 287 -4.34 -4.24 12.55
C GLY A 287 -3.36 -3.71 11.50
N GLY A 288 -3.48 -2.48 11.03
CA GLY A 288 -2.61 -1.90 10.01
C GLY A 288 -1.15 -1.86 10.46
N MET A 289 -0.89 -1.24 11.60
CA MET A 289 0.46 -1.08 12.15
C MET A 289 1.07 -2.43 12.61
N SER A 290 0.26 -3.27 13.28
CA SER A 290 0.67 -4.61 13.70
C SER A 290 1.03 -5.48 12.51
N SER A 291 0.22 -5.48 11.45
CA SER A 291 0.47 -6.27 10.25
C SER A 291 1.73 -5.84 9.53
N TRP A 292 1.96 -4.51 9.44
CA TRP A 292 3.19 -3.98 8.86
C TRP A 292 4.43 -4.48 9.63
N TYR A 293 4.40 -4.35 10.97
CA TYR A 293 5.51 -4.78 11.82
C TYR A 293 5.77 -6.29 11.73
N ILE A 294 4.72 -7.11 11.78
CA ILE A 294 4.85 -8.56 11.71
C ILE A 294 5.43 -8.99 10.36
N LEU A 295 4.84 -8.54 9.25
CA LEU A 295 5.30 -8.90 7.92
C LEU A 295 6.72 -8.41 7.65
N SER A 296 7.02 -7.15 7.99
CA SER A 296 8.35 -6.59 7.84
C SER A 296 9.39 -7.30 8.71
N SER A 297 9.02 -7.72 9.93
CA SER A 297 9.89 -8.52 10.82
C SER A 297 10.15 -9.92 10.29
N LEU A 298 9.23 -10.48 9.50
CA LEU A 298 9.44 -11.73 8.76
C LEU A 298 10.31 -11.53 7.51
N GLY A 299 10.57 -10.29 7.10
CA GLY A 299 11.33 -9.93 5.91
C GLY A 299 10.52 -10.02 4.62
N ILE A 300 9.20 -9.86 4.69
CA ILE A 300 8.29 -9.82 3.54
C ILE A 300 7.25 -8.73 3.74
N TYR A 301 6.68 -8.19 2.64
CA TYR A 301 5.58 -7.22 2.71
C TYR A 301 4.71 -7.26 1.45
N SER A 302 3.39 -7.17 1.62
CA SER A 302 2.44 -7.06 0.50
C SER A 302 2.27 -5.60 0.11
N VAL A 303 2.99 -5.14 -0.92
CA VAL A 303 2.91 -3.75 -1.40
C VAL A 303 1.56 -3.48 -2.06
N CYS A 304 1.05 -4.44 -2.83
CA CYS A 304 -0.19 -4.33 -3.59
C CYS A 304 -1.14 -5.48 -3.23
N PRO A 305 -1.99 -5.32 -2.20
CA PRO A 305 -3.09 -6.25 -1.98
C PRO A 305 -3.98 -6.36 -3.24
N GLY A 306 -4.54 -7.55 -3.47
CA GLY A 306 -5.19 -7.89 -4.76
C GLY A 306 -4.25 -8.58 -5.74
N THR A 307 -2.96 -8.72 -5.38
CA THR A 307 -1.97 -9.58 -6.04
C THR A 307 -1.50 -10.69 -5.10
N ASP A 308 -0.77 -11.65 -5.62
CA ASP A 308 -0.25 -12.77 -4.84
C ASP A 308 1.18 -12.57 -4.33
N GLN A 309 1.76 -11.39 -4.51
CA GLN A 309 3.18 -11.13 -4.25
C GLN A 309 3.47 -10.55 -2.87
N TYR A 310 4.61 -11.00 -2.32
CA TYR A 310 5.23 -10.44 -1.11
C TYR A 310 6.66 -10.02 -1.43
N VAL A 311 6.93 -8.73 -1.35
CA VAL A 311 8.26 -8.14 -1.62
C VAL A 311 9.20 -8.48 -0.47
N LEU A 312 10.45 -8.84 -0.79
CA LEU A 312 11.47 -9.15 0.20
C LEU A 312 12.02 -7.87 0.84
N GLY A 313 11.98 -7.85 2.17
CA GLY A 313 12.68 -6.88 3.01
C GLY A 313 13.90 -7.51 3.68
N SER A 314 14.09 -7.22 4.97
CA SER A 314 15.16 -7.82 5.78
C SER A 314 14.57 -8.38 7.10
N PRO A 315 14.61 -9.70 7.32
CA PRO A 315 14.01 -10.28 8.51
C PRO A 315 14.72 -9.82 9.79
N VAL A 316 13.97 -9.65 10.87
CA VAL A 316 14.51 -9.31 12.19
C VAL A 316 15.02 -10.58 12.90
N PHE A 317 14.37 -11.71 12.67
CA PHE A 317 14.66 -12.98 13.32
C PHE A 317 15.62 -13.84 12.50
N ARG A 318 16.46 -14.64 13.17
CA ARG A 318 17.30 -15.65 12.50
C ARG A 318 16.48 -16.80 11.94
N LYS A 319 15.35 -17.08 12.57
CA LYS A 319 14.41 -18.10 12.12
C LYS A 319 13.00 -17.73 12.53
N ALA A 320 12.09 -17.84 11.58
CA ALA A 320 10.66 -17.72 11.79
C ALA A 320 9.93 -18.90 11.16
N THR A 321 8.84 -19.35 11.77
CA THR A 321 8.00 -20.40 11.21
C THR A 321 6.55 -19.92 11.17
N ILE A 322 6.00 -19.87 9.99
CA ILE A 322 4.58 -19.62 9.75
C ILE A 322 3.89 -20.99 9.70
N THR A 323 2.98 -21.23 10.64
CA THR A 323 2.16 -22.45 10.63
C THR A 323 0.78 -22.07 10.13
N MET A 324 0.38 -22.60 8.97
CA MET A 324 -0.92 -22.38 8.36
C MET A 324 -2.02 -23.17 9.08
N GLU A 325 -3.27 -22.82 8.79
CA GLU A 325 -4.47 -23.41 9.43
C GLU A 325 -4.56 -24.93 9.20
N ASP A 326 -4.04 -25.45 8.11
CA ASP A 326 -3.99 -26.88 7.78
C ASP A 326 -2.75 -27.62 8.33
N GLY A 327 -1.90 -26.91 9.09
CA GLY A 327 -0.70 -27.45 9.72
C GLY A 327 0.55 -27.41 8.84
N ARG A 328 0.47 -27.04 7.56
CA ARG A 328 1.66 -26.81 6.74
C ARG A 328 2.50 -25.69 7.34
N LYS A 329 3.80 -25.73 7.07
CA LYS A 329 4.74 -24.77 7.64
C LYS A 329 5.58 -24.14 6.54
N PHE A 330 5.70 -22.82 6.59
CA PHE A 330 6.68 -22.07 5.83
C PHE A 330 7.73 -21.52 6.78
N VAL A 331 9.00 -21.83 6.53
CA VAL A 331 10.12 -21.46 7.39
C VAL A 331 10.97 -20.43 6.69
N ILE A 332 11.28 -19.35 7.39
CA ILE A 332 12.24 -18.33 6.96
C ILE A 332 13.48 -18.49 7.84
N GLU A 333 14.61 -18.79 7.22
CA GLU A 333 15.93 -18.89 7.87
C GLU A 333 16.82 -17.77 7.32
N ALA A 334 17.45 -17.01 8.23
CA ALA A 334 18.32 -15.89 7.91
C ALA A 334 19.70 -16.13 8.54
N ASP A 335 20.55 -16.86 7.80
CA ASP A 335 21.89 -17.23 8.23
C ASP A 335 22.78 -16.00 8.37
N GLY A 336 23.43 -15.86 9.52
CA GLY A 336 24.29 -14.72 9.82
C GLY A 336 23.54 -13.43 10.21
N ASN A 337 22.19 -13.43 10.28
CA ASN A 337 21.40 -12.25 10.62
C ASN A 337 21.79 -11.67 12.00
N SER A 338 21.98 -10.35 12.03
CA SER A 338 22.31 -9.57 13.22
C SER A 338 21.84 -8.12 13.06
N GLN A 339 22.14 -7.25 14.01
CA GLN A 339 21.91 -5.81 13.88
C GLN A 339 22.76 -5.18 12.77
N GLN A 340 23.93 -5.73 12.47
CA GLN A 340 24.83 -5.25 11.41
C GLN A 340 24.57 -5.95 10.08
N ASN A 341 24.30 -7.25 10.11
CA ASN A 341 24.09 -8.07 8.91
C ASN A 341 22.62 -7.99 8.48
N VAL A 342 22.28 -6.92 7.81
CA VAL A 342 20.89 -6.62 7.39
C VAL A 342 20.65 -6.85 5.91
N TYR A 343 21.70 -7.05 5.12
CA TYR A 343 21.61 -7.17 3.66
C TYR A 343 21.64 -8.62 3.20
N ILE A 344 20.71 -8.98 2.32
CA ILE A 344 20.64 -10.30 1.71
C ILE A 344 21.78 -10.46 0.70
N GLN A 345 22.69 -11.40 0.94
CA GLN A 345 23.79 -11.75 0.04
C GLN A 345 23.37 -12.79 -0.99
N SER A 346 22.61 -13.79 -0.57
CA SER A 346 22.00 -14.79 -1.44
C SER A 346 20.69 -15.30 -0.83
N ALA A 347 19.84 -15.86 -1.68
CA ALA A 347 18.56 -16.44 -1.24
C ALA A 347 18.27 -17.74 -1.97
N THR A 348 17.60 -18.66 -1.29
CA THR A 348 17.03 -19.87 -1.90
C THR A 348 15.60 -20.07 -1.42
N LEU A 349 14.76 -20.64 -2.28
CA LEU A 349 13.42 -21.09 -1.95
C LEU A 349 13.31 -22.60 -2.26
N ASN A 350 13.06 -23.40 -1.24
CA ASN A 350 13.02 -24.86 -1.34
C ASN A 350 14.28 -25.44 -2.02
N GLY A 351 15.46 -24.90 -1.68
CA GLY A 351 16.76 -25.32 -2.19
C GLY A 351 17.12 -24.82 -3.58
N LYS A 352 16.23 -24.07 -4.26
CA LYS A 352 16.51 -23.44 -5.56
C LYS A 352 16.93 -21.99 -5.38
N PRO A 353 17.85 -21.45 -6.19
CA PRO A 353 18.18 -20.04 -6.16
C PRO A 353 16.95 -19.14 -6.30
N LEU A 354 16.89 -18.08 -5.49
CA LEU A 354 15.86 -17.05 -5.52
C LEU A 354 16.49 -15.70 -5.82
N ASP A 355 16.53 -15.34 -7.11
CA ASP A 355 17.09 -14.06 -7.56
C ASP A 355 16.05 -12.93 -7.57
N LYS A 356 14.77 -13.29 -7.53
CA LYS A 356 13.65 -12.34 -7.44
C LYS A 356 13.63 -11.62 -6.11
N ASN A 357 13.10 -10.40 -6.11
CA ASN A 357 12.87 -9.58 -4.93
C ASN A 357 11.49 -9.83 -4.28
N TYR A 358 10.84 -10.91 -4.63
CA TYR A 358 9.55 -11.29 -4.09
C TYR A 358 9.37 -12.82 -4.06
N ILE A 359 8.42 -13.24 -3.26
CA ILE A 359 7.81 -14.57 -3.27
C ILE A 359 6.30 -14.43 -3.44
N THR A 360 5.63 -15.53 -3.79
CA THR A 360 4.17 -15.53 -3.98
C THR A 360 3.45 -16.07 -2.74
N TYR A 361 2.14 -15.77 -2.64
CA TYR A 361 1.29 -16.41 -1.64
C TYR A 361 1.34 -17.95 -1.74
N LYS A 362 1.40 -18.48 -2.95
CA LYS A 362 1.50 -19.92 -3.19
C LYS A 362 2.77 -20.50 -2.58
N ASP A 363 3.91 -19.82 -2.72
CA ASP A 363 5.18 -20.27 -2.12
C ASP A 363 5.07 -20.42 -0.60
N ILE A 364 4.34 -19.52 0.06
CA ILE A 364 4.07 -19.60 1.50
C ILE A 364 3.05 -20.70 1.79
N ALA A 365 1.93 -20.71 1.10
CA ALA A 365 0.80 -21.60 1.36
C ALA A 365 1.11 -23.07 1.08
N ASP A 366 1.98 -23.39 0.12
CA ASP A 366 2.43 -24.76 -0.13
C ASP A 366 3.38 -25.26 0.97
N GLY A 367 3.89 -24.36 1.81
CA GLY A 367 4.91 -24.68 2.80
C GLY A 367 6.30 -24.78 2.21
N GLY A 368 7.31 -24.91 3.06
CA GLY A 368 8.69 -25.03 2.60
C GLY A 368 9.67 -24.16 3.38
N VAL A 369 10.83 -23.87 2.77
CA VAL A 369 11.91 -23.12 3.43
C VAL A 369 12.43 -22.04 2.48
N MET A 370 12.38 -20.80 2.92
CA MET A 370 13.15 -19.70 2.35
C MET A 370 14.39 -19.50 3.22
N ARG A 371 15.57 -19.62 2.61
CA ARG A 371 16.84 -19.38 3.29
C ARG A 371 17.52 -18.16 2.71
N LEU A 372 17.92 -17.25 3.57
CA LEU A 372 18.62 -16.00 3.27
C LEU A 372 20.01 -16.05 3.91
N VAL A 373 21.04 -15.71 3.19
CA VAL A 373 22.37 -15.45 3.74
C VAL A 373 22.52 -13.96 3.92
N MET A 374 22.78 -13.52 5.14
CA MET A 374 22.81 -12.13 5.52
C MET A 374 24.24 -11.62 5.69
N GLY A 375 24.51 -10.38 5.30
CA GLY A 375 25.82 -9.74 5.45
C GLY A 375 25.71 -8.26 5.82
N PRO A 376 26.86 -7.64 6.19
CA PRO A 376 26.90 -6.24 6.65
C PRO A 376 26.92 -5.22 5.51
N GLU A 377 27.27 -5.64 4.29
CA GLU A 377 27.43 -4.74 3.14
C GLU A 377 26.28 -4.90 2.14
N PRO A 378 25.80 -3.82 1.53
CA PRO A 378 24.79 -3.87 0.49
C PRO A 378 25.24 -4.73 -0.70
N ASN A 379 24.47 -5.76 -1.05
CA ASN A 379 24.69 -6.49 -2.29
C ASN A 379 23.99 -5.73 -3.44
N LYS A 380 24.80 -5.10 -4.28
CA LYS A 380 24.34 -4.29 -5.42
C LYS A 380 24.25 -5.08 -6.74
N GLU A 381 24.41 -6.39 -6.68
CA GLU A 381 24.32 -7.27 -7.84
C GLU A 381 23.06 -8.13 -7.80
N ARG A 382 22.68 -8.60 -6.59
CA ARG A 382 21.50 -9.44 -6.41
C ARG A 382 20.20 -8.65 -6.58
N GLY A 383 19.29 -9.16 -7.42
CA GLY A 383 17.94 -8.63 -7.54
C GLY A 383 17.85 -7.26 -8.24
N THR A 384 18.86 -6.89 -9.03
CA THR A 384 18.93 -5.61 -9.74
C THR A 384 18.37 -5.66 -11.16
N GLY A 385 18.25 -6.87 -11.73
CA GLY A 385 17.69 -7.07 -13.06
C GLY A 385 16.18 -6.82 -13.09
N LYS A 386 15.65 -6.43 -14.27
CA LYS A 386 14.20 -6.20 -14.45
C LYS A 386 13.34 -7.43 -14.15
N ASP A 387 13.84 -8.63 -14.43
CA ASP A 387 13.14 -9.89 -14.15
C ASP A 387 13.11 -10.23 -12.65
N ALA A 388 13.89 -9.54 -11.83
CA ALA A 388 13.92 -9.69 -10.38
C ALA A 388 12.91 -8.77 -9.68
N ALA A 389 12.43 -7.73 -10.34
CA ALA A 389 11.47 -6.79 -9.78
C ALA A 389 10.12 -7.47 -9.49
N PRO A 390 9.42 -7.06 -8.43
CA PRO A 390 8.03 -7.46 -8.26
C PRO A 390 7.17 -7.03 -9.45
N PHE A 391 6.04 -7.70 -9.64
CA PHE A 391 5.06 -7.30 -10.66
C PHE A 391 4.49 -5.91 -10.37
N SER A 392 4.29 -5.16 -11.45
CA SER A 392 3.69 -3.83 -11.39
C SER A 392 2.93 -3.55 -12.69
#